data_0e3d2ec21703359e35b9deaf0db6c88b
#
_entry.id   0e3d2ec21703359e35b9deaf0db6c88b
#
_cell.length_a   1.000
_cell.length_b   1.000
_cell.length_c   1.000
_cell.angle_alpha   90.00
_cell.angle_beta   90.00
_cell.angle_gamma   90.00
#
_symmetry.space_group_name_H-M   'P 1'
#
loop_
_entity.id
_entity.type
_entity.pdbx_description
1 polymer ?
#
loop_
_entity_poly.entity_id
_entity_poly.type
_entity_poly.pdbx_seq_one_letter_code
_entity_poly.pdbx_strand_id
1 'polypeptide(L)'
;QNFYYMPRVTQWADQFGEDEVDVDEEFRLMGNEWKNTLDELTLRGLFTLKLTHAQHKQFNFLFDKLFHRSGKINGDEMSSSVIRLAVNACRMMSIVAILRSLEDPSLVKPDAHISSDNLKDRIIPRWNLVITDDDFHAVLALVEPLYLHATHVLSFLSSSVIKRRSTADKDMLFAEMEDEFTRRLLLEKAH
;
A
#
# COMPACT_ATOMS: atom_id res chain seq x y z
N GLN A 1 -1.33 -7.20 -1.59
CA GLN A 1 -0.20 -7.48 -2.50
C GLN A 1 -0.46 -6.73 -3.79
N ASN A 2 0.47 -5.86 -4.19
CA ASN A 2 0.43 -5.23 -5.51
C ASN A 2 1.27 -6.09 -6.44
N PHE A 3 0.65 -6.59 -7.52
CA PHE A 3 1.36 -7.34 -8.55
C PHE A 3 1.75 -6.36 -9.66
N TYR A 4 3.00 -6.39 -10.05
CA TYR A 4 3.49 -5.68 -11.23
C TYR A 4 3.57 -6.66 -12.40
N TYR A 5 3.02 -6.26 -13.53
CA TYR A 5 3.25 -6.97 -14.77
C TYR A 5 4.64 -6.58 -15.28
N MET A 6 5.56 -7.53 -15.26
CA MET A 6 6.86 -7.33 -15.89
C MET A 6 6.71 -7.49 -17.40
N PRO A 7 7.15 -6.52 -18.20
CA PRO A 7 7.18 -6.69 -19.65
C PRO A 7 8.05 -7.90 -20.00
N ARG A 8 7.70 -8.57 -21.11
CA ARG A 8 8.48 -9.72 -21.58
C ARG A 8 9.92 -9.28 -21.83
N VAL A 9 10.86 -10.00 -21.24
CA VAL A 9 12.30 -9.78 -21.49
C VAL A 9 12.55 -10.06 -22.98
N THR A 10 13.01 -9.06 -23.71
CA THR A 10 13.26 -9.13 -25.17
C THR A 10 14.73 -9.28 -25.51
N GLN A 11 15.62 -9.05 -24.53
CA GLN A 11 17.06 -9.19 -24.71
C GLN A 11 17.63 -10.20 -23.72
N TRP A 12 18.43 -11.10 -24.22
CA TRP A 12 19.24 -11.99 -23.42
C TRP A 12 20.47 -11.22 -22.94
N ALA A 13 20.72 -11.20 -21.62
CA ALA A 13 21.96 -10.68 -21.08
C ALA A 13 23.03 -11.81 -21.12
N ASP A 14 24.20 -11.50 -21.65
CA ASP A 14 25.34 -12.39 -21.59
C ASP A 14 25.85 -12.47 -20.14
N GLN A 15 25.70 -13.64 -19.53
CA GLN A 15 26.10 -13.89 -18.13
C GLN A 15 27.58 -14.29 -17.99
N PHE A 16 28.29 -14.35 -19.07
CA PHE A 16 29.69 -14.78 -19.13
C PHE A 16 30.63 -13.72 -19.74
N GLY A 17 30.12 -12.50 -19.88
CA GLY A 17 30.89 -11.37 -20.44
C GLY A 17 31.95 -10.86 -19.48
N GLU A 18 33.00 -10.21 -20.02
CA GLU A 18 34.08 -9.61 -19.20
C GLU A 18 33.62 -8.48 -18.27
N ASP A 19 32.41 -7.93 -18.49
CA ASP A 19 31.77 -6.88 -17.69
C ASP A 19 30.72 -7.46 -16.72
N GLU A 20 30.81 -8.73 -16.35
CA GLU A 20 29.86 -9.35 -15.46
C GLU A 20 29.90 -8.69 -14.07
N VAL A 21 28.77 -8.14 -13.67
CA VAL A 21 28.57 -7.65 -12.31
C VAL A 21 28.26 -8.85 -11.42
N ASP A 22 29.05 -9.06 -10.39
CA ASP A 22 28.72 -10.04 -9.34
C ASP A 22 27.47 -9.56 -8.59
N VAL A 23 26.33 -10.05 -9.04
CA VAL A 23 25.01 -9.64 -8.52
C VAL A 23 24.88 -10.02 -7.04
N ASP A 24 25.46 -11.11 -6.60
CA ASP A 24 25.40 -11.55 -5.20
C ASP A 24 26.21 -10.60 -4.30
N GLU A 25 27.38 -10.15 -4.76
CA GLU A 25 28.19 -9.16 -4.03
C GLU A 25 27.50 -7.79 -3.99
N GLU A 26 26.92 -7.33 -5.11
CA GLU A 26 26.16 -6.08 -5.15
C GLU A 26 24.94 -6.12 -4.19
N PHE A 27 24.18 -7.21 -4.19
CA PHE A 27 23.08 -7.37 -3.23
C PHE A 27 23.57 -7.42 -1.79
N ARG A 28 24.73 -8.04 -1.54
CA ARG A 28 25.33 -8.08 -0.20
C ARG A 28 25.73 -6.68 0.27
N LEU A 29 26.35 -5.88 -0.60
CA LEU A 29 26.74 -4.49 -0.31
C LEU A 29 25.51 -3.63 -0.02
N MET A 30 24.52 -3.63 -0.92
CA MET A 30 23.25 -2.90 -0.72
C MET A 30 22.52 -3.36 0.55
N GLY A 31 22.53 -4.66 0.86
CA GLY A 31 21.92 -5.20 2.07
C GLY A 31 22.57 -4.67 3.35
N ASN A 32 23.90 -4.52 3.36
CA ASN A 32 24.63 -3.96 4.49
C ASN A 32 24.33 -2.45 4.67
N GLU A 33 24.32 -1.69 3.59
CA GLU A 33 23.95 -0.26 3.61
C GLU A 33 22.52 -0.08 4.13
N TRP A 34 21.59 -0.89 3.62
CA TRP A 34 20.20 -0.86 4.06
C TRP A 34 20.03 -1.19 5.54
N LYS A 35 20.77 -2.20 6.03
CA LYS A 35 20.77 -2.54 7.45
C LYS A 35 21.24 -1.37 8.31
N ASN A 36 22.36 -0.74 7.94
CA ASN A 36 22.89 0.41 8.67
C ASN A 36 21.88 1.57 8.70
N THR A 37 21.22 1.83 7.57
CA THR A 37 20.16 2.83 7.45
C THR A 37 18.97 2.53 8.37
N LEU A 38 18.52 1.27 8.43
CA LEU A 38 17.43 0.88 9.32
C LEU A 38 17.80 0.99 10.79
N ASP A 39 19.02 0.63 11.14
CA ASP A 39 19.54 0.76 12.51
C ASP A 39 19.56 2.24 12.94
N GLU A 40 20.01 3.14 12.08
CA GLU A 40 19.99 4.59 12.31
C GLU A 40 18.56 5.12 12.47
N LEU A 41 17.65 4.77 11.57
CA LEU A 41 16.25 5.21 11.61
C LEU A 41 15.54 4.71 12.88
N THR A 42 15.83 3.48 13.32
CA THR A 42 15.26 2.91 14.54
C THR A 42 15.68 3.71 15.77
N LEU A 43 16.90 4.21 15.81
CA LEU A 43 17.40 5.07 16.90
C LEU A 43 16.76 6.45 16.91
N ARG A 44 16.33 6.97 15.75
CA ARG A 44 15.71 8.31 15.65
C ARG A 44 14.32 8.38 16.29
N GLY A 45 13.56 7.30 16.33
CA GLY A 45 12.23 7.23 16.95
C GLY A 45 11.08 7.21 15.95
N LEU A 46 9.97 7.94 16.24
CA LEU A 46 8.74 7.90 15.45
C LEU A 46 8.64 9.09 14.48
N PHE A 47 8.28 8.81 13.23
CA PHE A 47 8.08 9.82 12.20
C PHE A 47 6.59 9.96 11.87
N THR A 48 6.14 11.21 11.70
CA THR A 48 4.79 11.55 11.25
C THR A 48 4.88 12.33 9.95
N LEU A 49 4.37 11.79 8.86
CA LEU A 49 4.32 12.49 7.58
C LEU A 49 3.37 13.69 7.66
N LYS A 50 3.84 14.84 7.23
CA LYS A 50 3.06 16.08 7.10
C LYS A 50 3.01 16.49 5.64
N LEU A 51 1.79 16.64 5.13
CA LEU A 51 1.53 17.20 3.82
C LEU A 51 1.20 18.69 3.95
N THR A 52 1.61 19.48 2.97
CA THR A 52 1.15 20.87 2.84
C THR A 52 -0.33 20.90 2.52
N HIS A 53 -0.97 22.04 2.74
CA HIS A 53 -2.39 22.18 2.42
C HIS A 53 -2.72 21.95 0.93
N ALA A 54 -1.81 22.35 0.04
CA ALA A 54 -1.94 22.11 -1.40
C ALA A 54 -1.84 20.62 -1.74
N GLN A 55 -0.82 19.92 -1.21
CA GLN A 55 -0.64 18.48 -1.38
C GLN A 55 -1.84 17.70 -0.83
N HIS A 56 -2.35 18.06 0.34
CA HIS A 56 -3.52 17.44 0.95
C HIS A 56 -4.77 17.57 0.07
N LYS A 57 -5.04 18.78 -0.47
CA LYS A 57 -6.15 19.00 -1.41
C LYS A 57 -6.00 18.16 -2.68
N GLN A 58 -4.81 18.13 -3.24
CA GLN A 58 -4.54 17.39 -4.47
C GLN A 58 -4.68 15.89 -4.26
N PHE A 59 -4.18 15.36 -3.14
CA PHE A 59 -4.32 13.96 -2.75
C PHE A 59 -5.80 13.57 -2.64
N ASN A 60 -6.56 14.33 -1.86
CA ASN A 60 -7.99 14.05 -1.67
C ASN A 60 -8.78 14.13 -2.98
N PHE A 61 -8.51 15.14 -3.82
CA PHE A 61 -9.18 15.27 -5.11
C PHE A 61 -8.93 14.07 -6.01
N LEU A 62 -7.68 13.59 -6.09
CA LEU A 62 -7.33 12.42 -6.88
C LEU A 62 -8.07 11.18 -6.42
N PHE A 63 -8.00 10.88 -5.12
CA PHE A 63 -8.59 9.65 -4.58
C PHE A 63 -10.12 9.69 -4.53
N ASP A 64 -10.72 10.85 -4.30
CA ASP A 64 -12.17 11.04 -4.42
C ASP A 64 -12.65 10.74 -5.84
N LYS A 65 -11.98 11.30 -6.86
CA LYS A 65 -12.27 11.03 -8.27
C LYS A 65 -12.15 9.54 -8.61
N LEU A 66 -11.08 8.88 -8.15
CA LEU A 66 -10.88 7.45 -8.39
C LEU A 66 -11.93 6.61 -7.69
N PHE A 67 -12.28 6.96 -6.46
CA PHE A 67 -13.29 6.26 -5.65
C PHE A 67 -14.67 6.32 -6.33
N HIS A 68 -15.12 7.50 -6.73
CA HIS A 68 -16.40 7.66 -7.40
C HIS A 68 -16.44 7.00 -8.79
N ARG A 69 -15.34 7.05 -9.54
CA ARG A 69 -15.22 6.33 -10.82
C ARG A 69 -15.32 4.81 -10.62
N SER A 70 -14.67 4.30 -9.61
CA SER A 70 -14.62 2.87 -9.31
C SER A 70 -15.99 2.30 -8.92
N GLY A 71 -16.70 2.99 -8.04
CA GLY A 71 -18.04 2.57 -7.62
C GLY A 71 -19.04 2.48 -8.76
N LYS A 72 -18.93 3.40 -9.75
CA LYS A 72 -19.84 3.41 -10.91
C LYS A 72 -19.56 2.31 -11.95
N ILE A 73 -18.28 1.91 -12.10
CA ILE A 73 -17.86 1.01 -13.20
C ILE A 73 -17.66 -0.41 -12.71
N ASN A 74 -17.03 -0.58 -11.54
CA ASN A 74 -16.51 -1.87 -11.09
C ASN A 74 -17.08 -2.34 -9.73
N GLY A 75 -18.00 -1.57 -9.13
CA GLY A 75 -18.66 -1.93 -7.86
C GLY A 75 -17.79 -1.75 -6.61
N ASP A 76 -18.29 -2.27 -5.48
CA ASP A 76 -17.72 -2.04 -4.13
C ASP A 76 -16.32 -2.63 -3.94
N GLU A 77 -15.98 -3.71 -4.67
CA GLU A 77 -14.67 -4.36 -4.56
C GLU A 77 -13.55 -3.44 -5.05
N MET A 78 -13.81 -2.72 -6.14
CA MET A 78 -12.84 -1.76 -6.67
C MET A 78 -12.75 -0.52 -5.79
N SER A 79 -13.85 -0.07 -5.21
CA SER A 79 -13.85 1.03 -4.24
C SER A 79 -12.96 0.70 -3.04
N SER A 80 -13.04 -0.52 -2.51
CA SER A 80 -12.16 -1.01 -1.45
C SER A 80 -10.69 -1.04 -1.88
N SER A 81 -10.41 -1.37 -3.14
CA SER A 81 -9.05 -1.36 -3.70
C SER A 81 -8.49 0.05 -3.81
N VAL A 82 -9.31 1.05 -4.15
CA VAL A 82 -8.92 2.46 -4.18
C VAL A 82 -8.54 2.97 -2.78
N ILE A 83 -9.30 2.60 -1.74
CA ILE A 83 -8.95 2.95 -0.35
C ILE A 83 -7.58 2.37 0.04
N ARG A 84 -7.33 1.11 -0.30
CA ARG A 84 -6.03 0.47 -0.05
C ARG A 84 -4.91 1.14 -0.83
N LEU A 85 -5.17 1.55 -2.06
CA LEU A 85 -4.22 2.28 -2.89
C LEU A 85 -3.86 3.63 -2.27
N ALA A 86 -4.84 4.36 -1.70
CA ALA A 86 -4.58 5.61 -0.97
C ALA A 86 -3.66 5.38 0.24
N VAL A 87 -3.92 4.33 1.03
CA VAL A 87 -3.05 3.96 2.16
C VAL A 87 -1.64 3.60 1.68
N ASN A 88 -1.52 2.87 0.58
CA ASN A 88 -0.21 2.52 0.02
C ASN A 88 0.52 3.75 -0.53
N ALA A 89 -0.19 4.70 -1.15
CA ALA A 89 0.40 5.97 -1.56
C ALA A 89 0.97 6.75 -0.36
N CYS A 90 0.24 6.84 0.75
CA CYS A 90 0.75 7.44 1.99
C CYS A 90 2.00 6.71 2.53
N ARG A 91 2.03 5.38 2.46
CA ARG A 91 3.20 4.59 2.87
C ARG A 91 4.40 4.86 1.96
N MET A 92 4.20 4.89 0.63
CA MET A 92 5.26 5.24 -0.32
C MET A 92 5.80 6.64 -0.07
N MET A 93 4.93 7.63 0.12
CA MET A 93 5.31 9.00 0.49
C MET A 93 6.14 9.02 1.77
N SER A 94 5.74 8.26 2.79
CA SER A 94 6.47 8.20 4.06
C SER A 94 7.87 7.60 3.88
N ILE A 95 7.98 6.51 3.12
CA ILE A 95 9.27 5.85 2.85
C ILE A 95 10.19 6.80 2.07
N VAL A 96 9.70 7.40 0.98
CA VAL A 96 10.50 8.31 0.16
C VAL A 96 10.96 9.52 0.98
N ALA A 97 10.06 10.12 1.77
CA ALA A 97 10.39 11.26 2.59
C ALA A 97 11.40 10.90 3.72
N ILE A 98 11.31 9.70 4.31
CA ILE A 98 12.29 9.22 5.29
C ILE A 98 13.66 9.06 4.63
N LEU A 99 13.73 8.40 3.47
CA LEU A 99 15.00 8.22 2.75
C LEU A 99 15.60 9.56 2.33
N ARG A 100 14.78 10.47 1.82
CA ARG A 100 15.22 11.83 1.48
C ARG A 100 15.74 12.60 2.71
N SER A 101 15.17 12.37 3.89
CA SER A 101 15.59 13.01 5.13
C SER A 101 16.97 12.57 5.64
N LEU A 102 17.48 11.44 5.13
CA LEU A 102 18.86 11.02 5.40
C LEU A 102 19.87 11.87 4.61
N GLU A 103 19.48 12.30 3.41
CA GLU A 103 20.28 13.19 2.56
C GLU A 103 20.10 14.66 2.97
N ASP A 104 18.89 15.08 3.34
CA ASP A 104 18.53 16.43 3.74
C ASP A 104 17.84 16.45 5.11
N PRO A 105 18.60 16.61 6.20
CA PRO A 105 18.04 16.67 7.55
C PRO A 105 17.08 17.84 7.80
N SER A 106 17.03 18.87 6.95
CA SER A 106 16.12 20.01 7.09
C SER A 106 14.64 19.64 6.91
N LEU A 107 14.38 18.49 6.28
CA LEU A 107 13.04 17.93 6.05
C LEU A 107 12.44 17.30 7.32
N VAL A 108 13.23 17.14 8.38
CA VAL A 108 12.78 16.58 9.66
C VAL A 108 12.75 17.67 10.71
N LYS A 109 11.60 17.85 11.32
CA LYS A 109 11.41 18.83 12.40
C LYS A 109 10.94 18.11 13.67
N PRO A 110 11.46 18.49 14.86
CA PRO A 110 10.95 17.93 16.10
C PRO A 110 9.45 18.21 16.22
N ASP A 111 8.68 17.25 16.69
CA ASP A 111 7.29 17.47 17.04
C ASP A 111 7.22 18.24 18.35
N ALA A 112 6.70 19.47 18.30
CA ALA A 112 6.54 20.32 19.49
C ALA A 112 5.47 19.78 20.47
N HIS A 113 4.63 18.86 20.02
CA HIS A 113 3.62 18.20 20.84
C HIS A 113 4.16 16.89 21.41
N ILE A 114 5.13 16.96 22.30
CA ILE A 114 5.48 15.81 23.14
C ILE A 114 4.32 15.67 24.15
N SER A 115 3.29 14.96 23.73
CA SER A 115 2.28 14.46 24.63
C SER A 115 2.97 13.42 25.51
N SER A 116 3.07 13.70 26.79
CA SER A 116 3.50 12.73 27.79
C SER A 116 2.38 11.70 27.97
N ASP A 117 2.19 10.84 26.97
CA ASP A 117 1.43 9.63 27.15
C ASP A 117 2.20 8.73 28.10
N ASN A 118 1.68 8.61 29.31
CA ASN A 118 2.14 7.80 30.41
C ASN A 118 2.17 6.29 30.06
N LEU A 119 3.01 5.90 29.13
CA LEU A 119 3.41 4.53 28.90
C LEU A 119 4.83 4.35 29.39
N LYS A 120 4.96 4.09 30.68
CA LYS A 120 6.16 3.54 31.35
C LYS A 120 7.50 4.06 30.82
N ASP A 121 7.92 5.25 31.29
CA ASP A 121 9.31 5.71 31.41
C ASP A 121 10.22 5.75 30.16
N ARG A 122 9.68 5.68 28.95
CA ARG A 122 10.47 5.83 27.74
C ARG A 122 9.87 6.92 26.84
N ILE A 123 10.47 8.11 26.87
CA ILE A 123 10.15 9.18 25.92
C ILE A 123 10.72 8.76 24.57
N ILE A 124 9.85 8.34 23.65
CA ILE A 124 10.26 8.07 22.26
C ILE A 124 10.18 9.39 21.49
N PRO A 125 11.29 9.88 20.93
CA PRO A 125 11.28 11.09 20.12
C PRO A 125 10.29 10.99 18.97
N ARG A 126 9.57 12.09 18.72
CA ARG A 126 8.64 12.20 17.58
C ARG A 126 9.09 13.29 16.65
N TRP A 127 9.04 13.01 15.36
CA TRP A 127 9.51 13.90 14.31
C TRP A 127 8.43 14.12 13.26
N ASN A 128 8.25 15.37 12.85
CA ASN A 128 7.44 15.72 11.70
C ASN A 128 8.32 15.64 10.45
N LEU A 129 7.90 14.83 9.50
CA LEU A 129 8.58 14.58 8.24
C LEU A 129 7.83 15.33 7.14
N VAL A 130 8.53 16.15 6.40
CA VAL A 130 7.98 16.92 5.27
C VAL A 130 8.39 16.24 3.97
N ILE A 131 7.43 15.97 3.11
CA ILE A 131 7.70 15.49 1.76
C ILE A 131 7.89 16.68 0.80
N THR A 132 8.86 16.59 -0.10
CA THR A 132 9.04 17.57 -1.18
C THR A 132 7.91 17.47 -2.21
N ASP A 133 7.65 18.55 -2.95
CA ASP A 133 6.63 18.51 -4.00
C ASP A 133 6.99 17.54 -5.12
N ASP A 134 8.27 17.42 -5.46
CA ASP A 134 8.74 16.47 -6.48
C ASP A 134 8.50 15.03 -6.08
N ASP A 135 8.86 14.65 -4.85
CA ASP A 135 8.63 13.30 -4.32
C ASP A 135 7.14 13.00 -4.18
N PHE A 136 6.35 13.99 -3.76
CA PHE A 136 4.89 13.89 -3.69
C PHE A 136 4.28 13.59 -5.07
N HIS A 137 4.66 14.36 -6.09
CA HIS A 137 4.17 14.17 -7.45
C HIS A 137 4.67 12.87 -8.07
N ALA A 138 5.91 12.46 -7.79
CA ALA A 138 6.44 11.17 -8.24
C ALA A 138 5.60 9.99 -7.68
N VAL A 139 5.24 10.03 -6.41
CA VAL A 139 4.38 9.00 -5.81
C VAL A 139 2.97 9.04 -6.41
N LEU A 140 2.38 10.24 -6.60
CA LEU A 140 1.06 10.34 -7.23
C LEU A 140 1.05 9.85 -8.68
N ALA A 141 2.13 10.02 -9.42
CA ALA A 141 2.25 9.51 -10.78
C ALA A 141 2.18 7.97 -10.86
N LEU A 142 2.54 7.26 -9.78
CA LEU A 142 2.40 5.80 -9.68
C LEU A 142 0.97 5.34 -9.40
N VAL A 143 0.10 6.23 -8.90
CA VAL A 143 -1.26 5.86 -8.48
C VAL A 143 -2.10 5.40 -9.67
N GLU A 144 -2.05 6.09 -10.81
CA GLU A 144 -2.86 5.75 -11.98
C GLU A 144 -2.47 4.40 -12.61
N PRO A 145 -1.20 4.11 -12.89
CA PRO A 145 -0.77 2.78 -13.33
C PRO A 145 -1.16 1.67 -12.37
N LEU A 146 -1.02 1.88 -11.05
CA LEU A 146 -1.41 0.90 -10.04
C LEU A 146 -2.94 0.68 -10.02
N TYR A 147 -3.72 1.75 -10.19
CA TYR A 147 -5.16 1.68 -10.31
C TYR A 147 -5.59 0.88 -11.55
N LEU A 148 -5.01 1.17 -12.70
CA LEU A 148 -5.30 0.46 -13.95
C LEU A 148 -4.91 -1.02 -13.83
N HIS A 149 -3.78 -1.31 -13.22
CA HIS A 149 -3.35 -2.69 -12.95
C HIS A 149 -4.32 -3.43 -12.03
N ALA A 150 -4.75 -2.79 -10.93
CA ALA A 150 -5.75 -3.37 -10.03
C ALA A 150 -7.08 -3.65 -10.75
N THR A 151 -7.54 -2.73 -11.61
CA THR A 151 -8.74 -2.91 -12.43
C THR A 151 -8.60 -4.09 -13.38
N HIS A 152 -7.44 -4.23 -14.03
CA HIS A 152 -7.14 -5.33 -14.93
C HIS A 152 -7.16 -6.67 -14.18
N VAL A 153 -6.49 -6.79 -13.05
CA VAL A 153 -6.50 -8.00 -12.22
C VAL A 153 -7.92 -8.37 -11.78
N LEU A 154 -8.71 -7.39 -11.33
CA LEU A 154 -10.09 -7.63 -10.92
C LEU A 154 -10.98 -8.10 -12.10
N SER A 155 -10.72 -7.64 -13.32
CA SER A 155 -11.48 -8.10 -14.50
C SER A 155 -11.34 -9.61 -14.75
N PHE A 156 -10.18 -10.19 -14.44
CA PHE A 156 -9.98 -11.64 -14.52
C PHE A 156 -10.66 -12.40 -13.37
N LEU A 157 -10.70 -11.81 -12.18
CA LEU A 157 -11.32 -12.44 -11.02
C LEU A 157 -12.86 -12.43 -11.12
N SER A 158 -13.43 -11.40 -11.71
CA SER A 158 -14.89 -11.25 -11.86
C SER A 158 -15.50 -12.24 -12.85
N SER A 159 -14.71 -12.75 -13.80
CA SER A 159 -15.18 -13.72 -14.79
C SER A 159 -15.18 -15.18 -14.31
N SER A 160 -14.54 -15.47 -13.21
CA SER A 160 -14.35 -16.86 -12.77
C SER A 160 -15.11 -17.25 -11.52
N VAL A 161 -15.62 -16.34 -10.70
CA VAL A 161 -16.17 -16.77 -9.42
C VAL A 161 -17.19 -15.82 -8.82
N ILE A 162 -18.19 -16.48 -8.33
CA ILE A 162 -19.10 -16.08 -7.28
C ILE A 162 -20.21 -15.18 -7.84
N LYS A 163 -21.19 -15.81 -8.41
CA LYS A 163 -22.54 -15.39 -8.08
C LYS A 163 -22.57 -15.27 -6.56
N ARG A 164 -22.32 -14.06 -6.04
CA ARG A 164 -22.67 -13.78 -4.64
C ARG A 164 -24.13 -14.17 -4.55
N ARG A 165 -24.43 -15.26 -3.83
CA ARG A 165 -25.79 -15.58 -3.49
C ARG A 165 -26.39 -14.29 -2.97
N SER A 166 -27.48 -13.86 -3.56
CA SER A 166 -28.16 -12.63 -3.16
C SER A 166 -28.49 -12.73 -1.66
N THR A 167 -28.69 -11.62 -0.99
CA THR A 167 -29.16 -11.65 0.40
C THR A 167 -30.43 -12.49 0.51
N ALA A 168 -31.31 -12.39 -0.50
CA ALA A 168 -32.51 -13.22 -0.61
C ALA A 168 -32.21 -14.73 -0.67
N ASP A 169 -31.14 -15.17 -1.38
CA ASP A 169 -30.76 -16.58 -1.41
C ASP A 169 -30.24 -17.06 -0.05
N LYS A 170 -29.59 -16.20 0.72
CA LYS A 170 -29.14 -16.51 2.08
C LYS A 170 -30.31 -16.59 3.05
N ASP A 171 -31.23 -15.63 2.95
CA ASP A 171 -32.42 -15.59 3.80
C ASP A 171 -33.31 -16.81 3.54
N MET A 172 -33.46 -17.24 2.27
CA MET A 172 -34.14 -18.50 1.92
C MET A 172 -33.42 -19.72 2.50
N LEU A 173 -32.09 -19.78 2.39
CA LEU A 173 -31.31 -20.88 2.96
C LEU A 173 -31.50 -20.98 4.46
N PHE A 174 -31.46 -19.84 5.17
CA PHE A 174 -31.66 -19.81 6.63
C PHE A 174 -33.12 -20.11 7.01
N ALA A 175 -34.10 -19.73 6.22
CA ALA A 175 -35.50 -20.06 6.45
C ALA A 175 -35.80 -21.56 6.31
N GLU A 176 -35.01 -22.31 5.55
CA GLU A 176 -35.11 -23.77 5.41
C GLU A 176 -34.30 -24.54 6.47
N MET A 177 -33.55 -23.83 7.33
CA MET A 177 -32.76 -24.46 8.39
C MET A 177 -33.58 -24.56 9.67
N GLU A 178 -33.36 -25.65 10.43
CA GLU A 178 -33.87 -25.76 11.80
C GLU A 178 -33.17 -24.77 12.74
N ASP A 179 -33.81 -24.43 13.85
CA ASP A 179 -33.27 -23.47 14.84
C ASP A 179 -31.86 -23.84 15.34
N GLU A 180 -31.58 -25.14 15.39
CA GLU A 180 -30.25 -25.67 15.70
C GLU A 180 -29.70 -26.48 14.53
N PHE A 181 -28.57 -26.03 13.93
CA PHE A 181 -27.94 -26.73 12.81
C PHE A 181 -26.43 -26.87 12.97
N THR A 182 -25.88 -27.94 12.41
CA THR A 182 -24.45 -28.17 12.37
C THR A 182 -23.84 -27.60 11.09
N ARG A 183 -22.53 -27.30 11.13
CA ARG A 183 -21.76 -26.86 9.95
C ARG A 183 -21.90 -27.82 8.77
N ARG A 184 -22.03 -29.12 9.03
CA ARG A 184 -22.20 -30.15 8.01
C ARG A 184 -23.54 -30.00 7.26
N LEU A 185 -24.60 -29.79 8.01
CA LEU A 185 -25.95 -29.61 7.48
C LEU A 185 -26.06 -28.32 6.63
N LEU A 186 -25.39 -27.25 7.09
CA LEU A 186 -25.29 -26.00 6.33
C LEU A 186 -24.58 -26.19 4.98
N LEU A 187 -23.48 -26.94 4.96
CA LEU A 187 -22.73 -27.22 3.73
C LEU A 187 -23.51 -28.13 2.76
N GLU A 188 -24.28 -29.07 3.28
CA GLU A 188 -25.08 -30.01 2.49
C GLU A 188 -26.26 -29.32 1.78
N LYS A 189 -26.92 -28.35 2.44
CA LYS A 189 -28.01 -27.54 1.85
C LYS A 189 -27.50 -26.35 1.01
N ALA A 190 -26.24 -25.98 1.13
CA ALA A 190 -25.64 -24.89 0.39
C ALA A 190 -25.11 -25.29 -1.00
N HIS A 191 -25.09 -26.58 -1.33
CA HIS A 191 -24.79 -27.16 -2.63
C HIS A 191 -26.05 -27.52 -3.38
#